data_20820e65ec5b7e1b6c3b634ac48feb70
#
_entry.id   20820e65ec5b7e1b6c3b634ac48feb70
#
_cell.length_a   1.000
_cell.length_b   1.000
_cell.length_c   1.000
_cell.angle_alpha   90.00
_cell.angle_beta   90.00
_cell.angle_gamma   90.00
#
_symmetry.space_group_name_H-M   'P 1'
#
loop_
_entity.id
_entity.type
_entity.pdbx_description
1 polymer ?
#
loop_
_entity_poly.entity_id
_entity_poly.type
_entity_poly.pdbx_seq_one_letter_code
_entity_poly.pdbx_strand_id
1 'polypeptide(L)'
;LWLNVWLSYPYWLLVCTGALQSIPSDAIEAAEIDGAGKVRRFRSIIFPLLLVSTAPLAISSFAVGFNNLPLVYLFNEGGPSIPGAPYALGSTDILITAIYSISGVSGGAADFGLASALAIVVFVLVGIIAAIAFRQTRRLEEFQ
;
A
#
# COMPACT_ATOMS: atom_id res chain seq x y z
N LEU A 1 1.03 -2.06 -11.81
CA LEU A 1 1.77 -1.25 -10.84
C LEU A 1 1.70 0.23 -11.17
N TRP A 2 2.12 0.69 -12.34
CA TRP A 2 2.14 2.11 -12.72
C TRP A 2 0.78 2.80 -12.60
N LEU A 3 -0.30 2.13 -13.01
CA LEU A 3 -1.66 2.64 -12.89
C LEU A 3 -2.05 2.87 -11.41
N ASN A 4 -1.69 1.95 -10.53
CA ASN A 4 -1.96 2.09 -9.09
C ASN A 4 -1.20 3.28 -8.49
N VAL A 5 0.07 3.45 -8.85
CA VAL A 5 0.88 4.62 -8.43
C VAL A 5 0.24 5.92 -8.94
N TRP A 6 -0.17 5.96 -10.20
CA TRP A 6 -0.82 7.12 -10.80
C TRP A 6 -2.12 7.52 -10.08
N LEU A 7 -2.98 6.54 -9.80
CA LEU A 7 -4.25 6.78 -9.11
C LEU A 7 -4.07 7.12 -7.62
N SER A 8 -3.01 6.64 -6.98
CA SER A 8 -2.71 6.92 -5.58
C SER A 8 -2.00 8.25 -5.36
N TYR A 9 -1.39 8.83 -6.41
CA TYR A 9 -0.60 10.05 -6.32
C TYR A 9 -1.33 11.25 -5.69
N PRO A 10 -2.59 11.59 -6.09
CA PRO A 10 -3.28 12.74 -5.51
C PRO A 10 -3.54 12.59 -4.01
N TYR A 11 -3.88 11.39 -3.57
CA TYR A 11 -4.06 11.08 -2.16
C TYR A 11 -2.76 11.28 -1.37
N TRP A 12 -1.65 10.70 -1.85
CA TRP A 12 -0.36 10.84 -1.19
C TRP A 12 0.19 12.26 -1.21
N LEU A 13 -0.10 13.03 -2.26
CA LEU A 13 0.25 14.44 -2.32
C LEU A 13 -0.42 15.21 -1.17
N LEU A 14 -1.72 15.01 -0.96
CA LEU A 14 -2.47 15.67 0.12
C LEU A 14 -1.96 15.23 1.50
N VAL A 15 -1.76 13.94 1.72
CA VAL A 15 -1.26 13.38 2.99
C VAL A 15 0.13 13.96 3.32
N CYS A 16 1.06 13.91 2.38
CA CYS A 16 2.41 14.43 2.59
C CYS A 16 2.42 15.95 2.79
N THR A 17 1.58 16.69 2.08
CA THR A 17 1.47 18.15 2.24
C THR A 17 0.94 18.50 3.63
N GLY A 18 -0.11 17.81 4.10
CA GLY A 18 -0.64 17.99 5.45
C GLY A 18 0.38 17.64 6.54
N ALA A 19 1.09 16.53 6.37
CA ALA A 19 2.14 16.12 7.30
C ALA A 19 3.32 17.12 7.34
N LEU A 20 3.71 17.68 6.19
CA LEU A 20 4.74 18.73 6.13
C LEU A 20 4.31 20.00 6.87
N GLN A 21 3.05 20.38 6.75
CA GLN A 21 2.50 21.59 7.43
C GLN A 21 2.38 21.40 8.95
N SER A 22 2.34 20.17 9.45
CA SER A 22 2.29 19.87 10.88
C SER A 22 3.66 19.92 11.56
N ILE A 23 4.76 20.02 10.81
CA ILE A 23 6.11 20.12 11.37
C ILE A 23 6.30 21.51 11.99
N PRO A 24 6.70 21.63 13.28
CA PRO A 24 6.94 22.92 13.91
C PRO A 24 8.03 23.71 13.20
N SER A 25 7.75 24.99 12.88
CA SER A 25 8.72 25.90 12.26
C SER A 25 9.97 26.08 13.13
N ASP A 26 9.77 26.09 14.46
CA ASP A 26 10.84 26.30 15.44
C ASP A 26 11.97 25.25 15.29
N ALA A 27 11.64 24.00 14.99
CA ALA A 27 12.62 22.95 14.76
C ALA A 27 13.46 23.19 13.48
N ILE A 28 12.82 23.78 12.47
CA ILE A 28 13.49 24.11 11.20
C ILE A 28 14.37 25.34 11.38
N GLU A 29 13.88 26.37 12.10
CA GLU A 29 14.61 27.60 12.39
C GLU A 29 15.82 27.36 13.30
N ALA A 30 15.67 26.53 14.34
CA ALA A 30 16.79 26.13 15.19
C ALA A 30 17.91 25.46 14.37
N ALA A 31 17.55 24.55 13.46
CA ALA A 31 18.52 23.91 12.59
C ALA A 31 19.17 24.88 11.58
N GLU A 32 18.46 25.95 11.19
CA GLU A 32 19.07 27.04 10.37
C GLU A 32 20.12 27.81 11.16
N ILE A 33 19.83 28.15 12.39
CA ILE A 33 20.77 28.83 13.31
C ILE A 33 22.01 27.97 13.52
N ASP A 34 21.85 26.66 13.65
CA ASP A 34 22.94 25.68 13.76
C ASP A 34 23.73 25.48 12.46
N GLY A 35 23.39 26.22 11.39
CA GLY A 35 24.10 26.14 10.10
C GLY A 35 23.77 24.92 9.26
N ALA A 36 22.66 24.22 9.55
CA ALA A 36 22.23 23.06 8.76
C ALA A 36 21.74 23.48 7.38
N GLY A 37 22.41 23.05 6.32
CA GLY A 37 21.98 23.24 4.94
C GLY A 37 20.64 22.52 4.62
N LYS A 38 19.95 22.91 3.54
CA LYS A 38 18.63 22.40 3.15
C LYS A 38 18.56 20.85 3.08
N VAL A 39 19.58 20.21 2.52
CA VAL A 39 19.61 18.74 2.40
C VAL A 39 19.74 18.07 3.77
N ARG A 40 20.57 18.62 4.67
CA ARG A 40 20.74 18.10 6.03
C ARG A 40 19.45 18.26 6.83
N ARG A 41 18.77 19.41 6.77
CA ARG A 41 17.46 19.63 7.41
C ARG A 41 16.41 18.65 6.92
N PHE A 42 16.32 18.48 5.59
CA PHE A 42 15.38 17.53 5.01
C PHE A 42 15.63 16.11 5.53
N ARG A 43 16.88 15.64 5.49
CA ARG A 43 17.20 14.25 5.80
C ARG A 43 17.18 13.93 7.30
N SER A 44 17.52 14.91 8.15
CA SER A 44 17.66 14.71 9.61
C SER A 44 16.44 15.12 10.41
N ILE A 45 15.58 15.99 9.87
CA ILE A 45 14.42 16.55 10.61
C ILE A 45 13.14 16.26 9.86
N ILE A 46 12.99 16.78 8.63
CA ILE A 46 11.72 16.75 7.91
C ILE A 46 11.33 15.32 7.54
N PHE A 47 12.24 14.57 6.93
CA PHE A 47 11.96 13.22 6.43
C PHE A 47 11.62 12.21 7.53
N PRO A 48 12.33 12.14 8.68
CA PRO A 48 11.95 11.25 9.78
C PRO A 48 10.58 11.59 10.38
N LEU A 49 10.30 12.87 10.61
CA LEU A 49 9.01 13.32 11.13
C LEU A 49 7.87 13.01 10.17
N LEU A 50 8.08 13.24 8.88
CA LEU A 50 7.12 12.89 7.83
C LEU A 50 6.87 11.39 7.80
N LEU A 51 7.91 10.55 7.90
CA LEU A 51 7.75 9.10 7.93
C LEU A 51 6.91 8.64 9.11
N VAL A 52 7.17 9.15 10.32
CA VAL A 52 6.39 8.78 11.51
C VAL A 52 4.92 9.17 11.33
N SER A 53 4.66 10.40 10.89
CA SER A 53 3.29 10.91 10.71
C SER A 53 2.50 10.16 9.62
N THR A 54 3.18 9.70 8.55
CA THR A 54 2.53 9.04 7.42
C THR A 54 2.58 7.52 7.46
N ALA A 55 3.41 6.91 8.32
CA ALA A 55 3.60 5.47 8.39
C ALA A 55 2.31 4.66 8.60
N PRO A 56 1.38 5.02 9.51
CA PRO A 56 0.13 4.28 9.68
C PRO A 56 -0.72 4.28 8.41
N LEU A 57 -0.75 5.42 7.69
CA LEU A 57 -1.47 5.54 6.43
C LEU A 57 -0.79 4.73 5.31
N ALA A 58 0.55 4.67 5.30
CA ALA A 58 1.29 3.86 4.35
C ALA A 58 1.02 2.37 4.53
N ILE A 59 0.97 1.89 5.77
CA ILE A 59 0.65 0.49 6.09
C ILE A 59 -0.78 0.16 5.65
N SER A 60 -1.73 1.04 5.96
CA SER A 60 -3.13 0.88 5.55
C SER A 60 -3.28 0.89 4.02
N SER A 61 -2.61 1.80 3.34
CA SER A 61 -2.62 1.89 1.87
C SER A 61 -1.99 0.66 1.22
N PHE A 62 -0.95 0.08 1.82
CA PHE A 62 -0.38 -1.19 1.36
C PHE A 62 -1.41 -2.32 1.45
N ALA A 63 -2.10 -2.46 2.57
CA ALA A 63 -3.12 -3.49 2.76
C ALA A 63 -4.28 -3.34 1.75
N VAL A 64 -4.74 -2.10 1.52
CA VAL A 64 -5.76 -1.79 0.52
C VAL A 64 -5.26 -2.08 -0.89
N GLY A 65 -4.02 -1.68 -1.22
CA GLY A 65 -3.41 -1.92 -2.53
C GLY A 65 -3.22 -3.40 -2.85
N PHE A 66 -2.95 -4.22 -1.83
CA PHE A 66 -2.83 -5.67 -1.98
C PHE A 66 -4.17 -6.35 -2.35
N ASN A 67 -5.28 -5.77 -1.88
CA ASN A 67 -6.64 -6.26 -2.13
C ASN A 67 -7.43 -5.40 -3.12
N ASN A 68 -6.75 -4.70 -4.03
CA ASN A 68 -7.39 -3.77 -4.96
C ASN A 68 -7.96 -4.50 -6.19
N LEU A 69 -9.00 -5.31 -5.98
CA LEU A 69 -9.72 -6.01 -7.05
C LEU A 69 -10.27 -5.04 -8.10
N PRO A 70 -10.95 -3.92 -7.75
CA PRO A 70 -11.55 -3.04 -8.75
C PRO A 70 -10.53 -2.49 -9.75
N LEU A 71 -9.31 -2.18 -9.31
CA LEU A 71 -8.29 -1.61 -10.17
C LEU A 71 -7.93 -2.53 -11.33
N VAL A 72 -7.68 -3.81 -11.05
CA VAL A 72 -7.28 -4.79 -12.08
C VAL A 72 -8.49 -5.22 -12.90
N TYR A 73 -9.61 -5.48 -12.24
CA TYR A 73 -10.83 -5.98 -12.89
C TYR A 73 -11.41 -4.95 -13.88
N LEU A 74 -11.52 -3.68 -13.47
CA LEU A 74 -12.05 -2.62 -14.34
C LEU A 74 -11.07 -2.17 -15.43
N PHE A 75 -9.78 -2.45 -15.26
CA PHE A 75 -8.77 -2.07 -16.25
C PHE A 75 -8.73 -3.04 -17.44
N ASN A 76 -8.66 -4.35 -17.18
CA ASN A 76 -8.54 -5.37 -18.23
C ASN A 76 -9.04 -6.76 -17.80
N GLU A 77 -9.84 -6.85 -16.74
CA GLU A 77 -10.41 -8.12 -16.23
C GLU A 77 -9.34 -9.21 -15.94
N GLY A 78 -8.11 -8.81 -15.62
CA GLY A 78 -6.97 -9.72 -15.42
C GLY A 78 -6.28 -10.17 -16.72
N GLY A 79 -6.79 -9.78 -17.89
CA GLY A 79 -6.34 -10.26 -19.20
C GLY A 79 -4.88 -9.94 -19.58
N PRO A 80 -4.36 -10.53 -20.63
CA PRO A 80 -4.99 -11.58 -21.46
C PRO A 80 -5.17 -12.90 -20.69
N SER A 81 -6.21 -13.67 -21.06
CA SER A 81 -6.49 -14.97 -20.46
C SER A 81 -5.37 -15.97 -20.73
N ILE A 82 -5.10 -16.85 -19.75
CA ILE A 82 -4.10 -17.90 -19.87
C ILE A 82 -4.75 -19.13 -20.54
N PRO A 83 -4.31 -19.52 -21.76
CA PRO A 83 -4.86 -20.68 -22.44
C PRO A 83 -4.67 -21.94 -21.62
N GLY A 84 -5.76 -22.72 -21.43
CA GLY A 84 -5.71 -23.99 -20.69
C GLY A 84 -5.71 -23.86 -19.16
N ALA A 85 -5.83 -22.66 -18.61
CA ALA A 85 -6.04 -22.51 -17.18
C ALA A 85 -7.37 -23.13 -16.74
N PRO A 86 -7.42 -23.82 -15.58
CA PRO A 86 -8.63 -24.50 -15.10
C PRO A 86 -9.75 -23.53 -14.71
N TYR A 87 -9.41 -22.28 -14.44
CA TYR A 87 -10.31 -21.17 -14.14
C TYR A 87 -10.05 -20.06 -15.14
N ALA A 88 -10.95 -19.05 -15.22
CA ALA A 88 -10.78 -17.88 -16.08
C ALA A 88 -9.67 -16.95 -15.57
N LEU A 89 -8.44 -17.44 -15.47
CA LEU A 89 -7.28 -16.71 -14.99
C LEU A 89 -6.61 -15.95 -16.12
N GLY A 90 -6.15 -14.76 -15.81
CA GLY A 90 -5.41 -13.91 -16.73
C GLY A 90 -3.96 -13.66 -16.28
N SER A 91 -3.14 -13.24 -17.24
CA SER A 91 -1.69 -13.02 -17.02
C SER A 91 -1.38 -11.78 -16.18
N THR A 92 -2.34 -10.88 -16.00
CA THR A 92 -2.22 -9.69 -15.15
C THR A 92 -3.02 -9.79 -13.86
N ASP A 93 -3.57 -10.95 -13.55
CA ASP A 93 -4.27 -11.19 -12.30
C ASP A 93 -3.32 -10.96 -11.11
N ILE A 94 -3.83 -10.28 -10.12
CA ILE A 94 -3.29 -10.30 -8.76
C ILE A 94 -4.04 -11.34 -7.93
N LEU A 95 -3.55 -11.67 -6.77
CA LEU A 95 -4.09 -12.77 -5.98
C LEU A 95 -5.59 -12.62 -5.68
N ILE A 96 -6.07 -11.42 -5.42
CA ILE A 96 -7.50 -11.16 -5.15
C ILE A 96 -8.36 -11.33 -6.42
N THR A 97 -7.88 -10.92 -7.60
CA THR A 97 -8.63 -11.12 -8.85
C THR A 97 -8.64 -12.57 -9.27
N ALA A 98 -7.56 -13.31 -9.02
CA ALA A 98 -7.52 -14.76 -9.23
C ALA A 98 -8.53 -15.48 -8.31
N ILE A 99 -8.61 -15.13 -7.02
CA ILE A 99 -9.62 -15.65 -6.10
C ILE A 99 -11.05 -15.35 -6.62
N TYR A 100 -11.27 -14.15 -7.12
CA TYR A 100 -12.54 -13.75 -7.69
C TYR A 100 -12.90 -14.60 -8.92
N SER A 101 -11.95 -14.86 -9.80
CA SER A 101 -12.14 -15.75 -10.98
C SER A 101 -12.41 -17.20 -10.57
N ILE A 102 -11.67 -17.73 -9.59
CA ILE A 102 -11.86 -19.10 -9.05
C ILE A 102 -13.23 -19.27 -8.39
N SER A 103 -13.78 -18.20 -7.80
CA SER A 103 -15.15 -18.21 -7.24
C SER A 103 -16.27 -18.30 -8.29
N GLY A 104 -15.91 -18.32 -9.59
CA GLY A 104 -16.87 -18.45 -10.69
C GLY A 104 -17.60 -17.19 -11.09
N VAL A 105 -17.33 -16.05 -10.43
CA VAL A 105 -18.01 -14.78 -10.74
C VAL A 105 -17.66 -14.29 -12.14
N SER A 106 -16.47 -14.62 -12.64
CA SER A 106 -16.02 -14.32 -14.02
C SER A 106 -16.59 -15.26 -15.10
N GLY A 107 -17.55 -16.14 -14.75
CA GLY A 107 -18.23 -17.03 -15.71
C GLY A 107 -17.53 -18.36 -15.99
N GLY A 108 -16.53 -18.75 -15.19
CA GLY A 108 -15.85 -20.06 -15.25
C GLY A 108 -16.41 -21.12 -14.28
N ALA A 109 -15.70 -22.23 -14.15
CA ALA A 109 -15.97 -23.22 -13.11
C ALA A 109 -15.78 -22.61 -11.72
N ALA A 110 -16.76 -22.77 -10.83
CA ALA A 110 -16.71 -22.25 -9.48
C ALA A 110 -16.11 -23.25 -8.51
N ASP A 111 -15.07 -22.87 -7.79
CA ASP A 111 -14.52 -23.60 -6.65
C ASP A 111 -14.45 -22.69 -5.42
N PHE A 112 -15.58 -22.63 -4.70
CA PHE A 112 -15.67 -21.80 -3.48
C PHE A 112 -14.75 -22.30 -2.38
N GLY A 113 -14.44 -23.61 -2.33
CA GLY A 113 -13.52 -24.18 -1.34
C GLY A 113 -12.10 -23.64 -1.53
N LEU A 114 -11.59 -23.72 -2.75
CA LEU A 114 -10.28 -23.20 -3.09
C LEU A 114 -10.21 -21.66 -2.94
N ALA A 115 -11.22 -20.95 -3.44
CA ALA A 115 -11.30 -19.50 -3.33
C ALA A 115 -11.26 -19.06 -1.85
N SER A 116 -12.04 -19.70 -0.98
CA SER A 116 -12.06 -19.40 0.45
C SER A 116 -10.74 -19.70 1.15
N ALA A 117 -10.10 -20.82 0.81
CA ALA A 117 -8.79 -21.19 1.36
C ALA A 117 -7.72 -20.15 0.98
N LEU A 118 -7.68 -19.74 -0.29
CA LEU A 118 -6.77 -18.70 -0.76
C LEU A 118 -7.04 -17.34 -0.11
N ALA A 119 -8.31 -16.97 0.09
CA ALA A 119 -8.68 -15.73 0.77
C ALA A 119 -8.16 -15.70 2.23
N ILE A 120 -8.22 -16.83 2.95
CA ILE A 120 -7.65 -16.94 4.29
C ILE A 120 -6.12 -16.78 4.26
N VAL A 121 -5.44 -17.40 3.30
CA VAL A 121 -3.99 -17.26 3.14
C VAL A 121 -3.60 -15.79 2.89
N VAL A 122 -4.34 -15.08 2.01
CA VAL A 122 -4.11 -13.65 1.76
C VAL A 122 -4.31 -12.83 3.02
N PHE A 123 -5.41 -13.09 3.75
CA PHE A 123 -5.72 -12.39 4.99
C PHE A 123 -4.60 -12.55 6.02
N VAL A 124 -4.13 -13.77 6.24
CA VAL A 124 -3.04 -14.05 7.17
C VAL A 124 -1.74 -13.37 6.72
N LEU A 125 -1.40 -13.46 5.44
CA LEU A 125 -0.19 -12.85 4.90
C LEU A 125 -0.20 -11.32 5.07
N VAL A 126 -1.27 -10.66 4.66
CA VAL A 126 -1.42 -9.20 4.79
C VAL A 126 -1.44 -8.80 6.26
N GLY A 127 -2.11 -9.58 7.12
CA GLY A 127 -2.17 -9.36 8.56
C GLY A 127 -0.80 -9.43 9.22
N ILE A 128 0.03 -10.42 8.86
CA ILE A 128 1.41 -10.55 9.37
C ILE A 128 2.26 -9.36 8.93
N ILE A 129 2.21 -8.99 7.66
CA ILE A 129 2.98 -7.86 7.13
C ILE A 129 2.57 -6.56 7.84
N ALA A 130 1.27 -6.32 7.97
CA ALA A 130 0.74 -5.15 8.65
C ALA A 130 1.17 -5.13 10.14
N ALA A 131 1.08 -6.25 10.85
CA ALA A 131 1.49 -6.35 12.25
C ALA A 131 2.98 -6.05 12.44
N ILE A 132 3.84 -6.58 11.56
CA ILE A 132 5.29 -6.30 11.58
C ILE A 132 5.55 -4.81 11.32
N ALA A 133 4.90 -4.24 10.31
CA ALA A 133 5.06 -2.84 9.94
C ALA A 133 4.61 -1.91 11.07
N PHE A 134 3.44 -2.13 11.68
CA PHE A 134 2.98 -1.36 12.84
C PHE A 134 3.91 -1.48 14.05
N ARG A 135 4.46 -2.67 14.29
CA ARG A 135 5.43 -2.85 15.39
C ARG A 135 6.71 -2.05 15.16
N GLN A 136 7.16 -1.92 13.92
CA GLN A 136 8.33 -1.10 13.59
C GLN A 136 8.04 0.40 13.74
N THR A 137 6.86 0.84 13.32
CA THR A 137 6.44 2.25 13.43
C THR A 137 6.35 2.70 14.87
N ARG A 138 5.78 1.91 15.77
CA ARG A 138 5.73 2.23 17.22
C ARG A 138 7.10 2.46 17.83
N ARG A 139 8.11 1.70 17.40
CA ARG A 139 9.48 1.92 17.88
C ARG A 139 10.08 3.25 17.42
N LEU A 140 9.65 3.77 16.27
CA LEU A 140 10.10 5.09 15.80
C LEU A 140 9.42 6.24 16.57
N GLU A 141 8.19 6.05 17.05
CA GLU A 141 7.49 7.02 17.89
C GLU A 141 8.09 7.13 19.30
N GLU A 142 8.64 6.05 19.86
CA GLU A 142 9.27 6.03 21.19
C GLU A 142 10.62 6.79 21.24
N PHE A 143 11.21 7.14 20.11
CA PHE A 143 12.47 7.91 20.03
C PHE A 143 12.27 9.42 19.84
N GLN A 144 11.04 9.93 19.91
CA GLN A 144 10.69 11.36 19.87
C GLN A 144 10.28 11.86 21.25
#